data_3b9a535647da7102306d998e9d44e1bc
#
_entry.id   3b9a535647da7102306d998e9d44e1bc
#
_cell.length_a   1.000
_cell.length_b   1.000
_cell.length_c   1.000
_cell.angle_alpha   90.00
_cell.angle_beta   90.00
_cell.angle_gamma   90.00
#
_symmetry.space_group_name_H-M   'P 1'
#
loop_
_entity.id
_entity.type
_entity.pdbx_description
1 polymer ?
#
loop_
_entity_poly.entity_id
_entity_poly.type
_entity_poly.pdbx_seq_one_letter_code
_entity_poly.pdbx_strand_id
1 'polypeptide(L)'
;MTDRDTVVGHVHGRFQPFHDGHLAYCEWAAGECDELIVGITNADPGHVAAETADPDRDDPRNNPFRYHERHRMITAALSAADPGVPVRVLPFPINRPELWEHYAPADALHLLRVLEPWHEVKADRLREHGRAVTTIEAERTVSGTGIREAMAAEAGAVDREPPGPGGEAGRSADREGAEWRSSVPSAVVAVLDEIDGVDRVGTLYEE
;
A
#
# COMPACT_ATOMS: atom_id res chain seq x y z
N MET A 1 -33.49 -2.37 -22.81
CA MET A 1 -32.19 -2.07 -22.17
C MET A 1 -32.06 -3.09 -21.05
N THR A 2 -31.24 -4.11 -21.25
CA THR A 2 -30.90 -5.05 -20.19
C THR A 2 -30.14 -4.26 -19.14
N ASP A 3 -30.69 -4.19 -17.93
CA ASP A 3 -30.02 -3.68 -16.74
C ASP A 3 -28.76 -4.56 -16.58
N ARG A 4 -27.58 -4.01 -16.86
CA ARG A 4 -26.31 -4.70 -16.63
C ARG A 4 -26.04 -4.57 -15.13
N ASP A 5 -25.96 -5.67 -14.43
CA ASP A 5 -25.62 -5.67 -13.01
C ASP A 5 -24.31 -4.90 -12.80
N THR A 6 -24.30 -3.98 -11.86
CA THR A 6 -23.12 -3.18 -11.51
C THR A 6 -22.06 -4.09 -10.92
N VAL A 7 -20.89 -4.13 -11.53
CA VAL A 7 -19.74 -4.91 -11.02
C VAL A 7 -18.99 -4.08 -9.97
N VAL A 8 -19.00 -4.55 -8.72
CA VAL A 8 -18.21 -3.96 -7.64
C VAL A 8 -16.87 -4.69 -7.56
N GLY A 9 -15.77 -4.01 -7.91
CA GLY A 9 -14.41 -4.50 -7.77
C GLY A 9 -13.87 -4.30 -6.34
N HIS A 10 -13.03 -5.21 -5.88
CA HIS A 10 -12.36 -5.10 -4.58
C HIS A 10 -10.88 -5.44 -4.70
N VAL A 11 -10.02 -4.49 -4.32
CA VAL A 11 -8.58 -4.69 -4.15
C VAL A 11 -8.20 -4.49 -2.69
N HIS A 12 -7.12 -5.09 -2.23
CA HIS A 12 -6.67 -4.88 -0.85
C HIS A 12 -5.16 -4.94 -0.69
N GLY A 13 -4.65 -4.26 0.33
CA GLY A 13 -3.24 -4.22 0.64
C GLY A 13 -2.93 -3.54 1.97
N ARG A 14 -1.66 -3.64 2.41
CA ARG A 14 -1.18 -2.89 3.60
C ARG A 14 -0.96 -1.41 3.29
N PHE A 15 -0.46 -1.11 2.07
CA PHE A 15 -0.20 0.25 1.62
C PHE A 15 0.72 1.05 2.58
N GLN A 16 1.93 0.55 2.77
CA GLN A 16 2.90 1.06 3.75
C GLN A 16 4.25 1.50 3.11
N PRO A 17 4.34 2.67 2.44
CA PRO A 17 3.26 3.57 2.03
C PRO A 17 2.55 3.12 0.76
N PHE A 18 1.52 3.88 0.33
CA PHE A 18 0.95 3.76 -1.01
C PHE A 18 1.97 4.29 -2.04
N HIS A 19 2.21 3.54 -3.11
CA HIS A 19 3.24 3.84 -4.11
C HIS A 19 2.73 3.56 -5.54
N ASP A 20 3.51 3.92 -6.57
CA ASP A 20 3.09 3.83 -7.98
C ASP A 20 2.66 2.42 -8.38
N GLY A 21 3.31 1.38 -7.85
CA GLY A 21 2.88 0.00 -8.07
C GLY A 21 1.49 -0.30 -7.50
N HIS A 22 1.08 0.37 -6.42
CA HIS A 22 -0.28 0.28 -5.87
C HIS A 22 -1.27 1.10 -6.69
N LEU A 23 -0.85 2.28 -7.18
CA LEU A 23 -1.68 3.11 -8.05
C LEU A 23 -2.01 2.35 -9.35
N ALA A 24 -1.02 1.82 -10.04
CA ALA A 24 -1.21 1.01 -11.25
C ALA A 24 -2.10 -0.22 -11.00
N TYR A 25 -2.03 -0.81 -9.80
CA TYR A 25 -2.92 -1.90 -9.39
C TYR A 25 -4.39 -1.44 -9.27
N CYS A 26 -4.62 -0.28 -8.66
CA CYS A 26 -5.98 0.26 -8.53
C CYS A 26 -6.54 0.71 -9.89
N GLU A 27 -5.71 1.30 -10.76
CA GLU A 27 -6.10 1.70 -12.13
C GLU A 27 -6.48 0.49 -12.99
N TRP A 28 -5.68 -0.58 -12.95
CA TRP A 28 -6.04 -1.83 -13.61
C TRP A 28 -7.39 -2.36 -13.09
N ALA A 29 -7.55 -2.43 -11.78
CA ALA A 29 -8.78 -2.94 -11.18
C ALA A 29 -10.00 -2.07 -11.51
N ALA A 30 -9.84 -0.76 -11.61
CA ALA A 30 -10.89 0.16 -12.04
C ALA A 30 -11.38 -0.12 -13.47
N GLY A 31 -10.47 -0.59 -14.35
CA GLY A 31 -10.83 -1.03 -15.70
C GLY A 31 -11.69 -2.30 -15.78
N GLU A 32 -11.75 -3.07 -14.69
CA GLU A 32 -12.46 -4.36 -14.60
C GLU A 32 -13.83 -4.26 -13.88
N CYS A 33 -14.23 -3.06 -13.42
CA CYS A 33 -15.42 -2.88 -12.60
C CYS A 33 -16.12 -1.54 -12.87
N ASP A 34 -17.35 -1.39 -12.35
CA ASP A 34 -18.12 -0.16 -12.43
C ASP A 34 -17.97 0.70 -11.15
N GLU A 35 -17.54 0.09 -10.04
CA GLU A 35 -17.23 0.72 -8.75
C GLU A 35 -16.09 -0.04 -8.08
N LEU A 36 -15.11 0.67 -7.48
CA LEU A 36 -13.94 0.07 -6.85
C LEU A 36 -13.92 0.28 -5.33
N ILE A 37 -13.72 -0.80 -4.58
CA ILE A 37 -13.41 -0.76 -3.15
C ILE A 37 -11.92 -1.04 -2.97
N VAL A 38 -11.21 -0.14 -2.28
CA VAL A 38 -9.81 -0.31 -1.88
C VAL A 38 -9.76 -0.63 -0.39
N GLY A 39 -9.49 -1.90 -0.07
CA GLY A 39 -9.45 -2.43 1.28
C GLY A 39 -8.08 -2.26 1.95
N ILE A 40 -8.00 -1.48 3.03
CA ILE A 40 -6.78 -1.33 3.81
C ILE A 40 -6.71 -2.47 4.85
N THR A 41 -5.74 -3.37 4.67
CA THR A 41 -5.51 -4.44 5.65
C THR A 41 -4.71 -3.94 6.85
N ASN A 42 -4.70 -4.69 7.96
CA ASN A 42 -4.05 -4.28 9.21
C ASN A 42 -4.52 -2.89 9.67
N ALA A 43 -5.83 -2.66 9.60
CA ALA A 43 -6.42 -1.38 10.01
C ALA A 43 -6.35 -1.18 11.53
N ASP A 44 -6.45 -2.26 12.29
CA ASP A 44 -6.36 -2.27 13.76
C ASP A 44 -5.03 -2.92 14.19
N PRO A 45 -4.14 -2.16 14.85
CA PRO A 45 -2.87 -2.69 15.36
C PRO A 45 -3.02 -3.86 16.33
N GLY A 46 -4.11 -3.88 17.11
CA GLY A 46 -4.40 -4.97 18.07
C GLY A 46 -4.77 -6.29 17.40
N HIS A 47 -5.08 -6.28 16.12
CA HIS A 47 -5.42 -7.47 15.33
C HIS A 47 -4.33 -7.86 14.31
N VAL A 48 -3.18 -7.20 14.36
CA VAL A 48 -2.02 -7.58 13.56
C VAL A 48 -1.33 -8.75 14.26
N ALA A 49 -1.44 -9.94 13.70
CA ALA A 49 -0.75 -11.12 14.18
C ALA A 49 0.25 -11.61 13.12
N ALA A 50 1.41 -12.11 13.58
CA ALA A 50 2.33 -12.83 12.70
C ALA A 50 1.60 -14.02 12.06
N GLU A 51 1.79 -14.22 10.76
CA GLU A 51 1.29 -15.36 10.02
C GLU A 51 2.45 -16.20 9.52
N THR A 52 2.23 -17.51 9.39
CA THR A 52 3.26 -18.43 8.86
C THR A 52 3.78 -18.00 7.48
N ALA A 53 2.93 -17.35 6.68
CA ALA A 53 3.28 -16.85 5.34
C ALA A 53 3.95 -15.46 5.35
N ASP A 54 3.87 -14.71 6.46
CA ASP A 54 4.45 -13.36 6.63
C ASP A 54 4.80 -13.19 8.12
N PRO A 55 5.92 -13.78 8.58
CA PRO A 55 6.31 -13.79 10.00
C PRO A 55 6.64 -12.39 10.53
N ASP A 56 7.04 -11.45 9.66
CA ASP A 56 7.38 -10.07 10.03
C ASP A 56 6.18 -9.11 9.87
N ARG A 57 4.96 -9.67 9.79
CA ARG A 57 3.75 -8.89 9.53
C ARG A 57 3.45 -7.88 10.64
N ASP A 58 3.77 -8.20 11.87
CA ASP A 58 3.58 -7.37 13.08
C ASP A 58 4.77 -6.45 13.40
N ASP A 59 5.89 -6.57 12.68
CA ASP A 59 7.04 -5.68 12.85
C ASP A 59 6.62 -4.21 12.62
N PRO A 60 6.86 -3.30 13.60
CA PRO A 60 6.56 -1.87 13.46
C PRO A 60 7.21 -1.24 12.21
N ARG A 61 8.43 -1.67 11.83
CA ARG A 61 9.13 -1.20 10.62
C ARG A 61 8.35 -1.52 9.35
N ASN A 62 7.52 -2.56 9.36
CA ASN A 62 6.62 -2.92 8.26
C ASN A 62 5.27 -2.22 8.31
N ASN A 63 4.96 -1.52 9.41
CA ASN A 63 3.67 -0.86 9.65
C ASN A 63 3.82 0.58 10.20
N PRO A 64 4.69 1.45 9.63
CA PRO A 64 4.97 2.78 10.18
C PRO A 64 3.78 3.73 10.13
N PHE A 65 2.83 3.50 9.21
CA PHE A 65 1.71 4.42 8.98
C PHE A 65 0.40 3.88 9.53
N ARG A 66 -0.30 4.74 10.28
CA ARG A 66 -1.62 4.45 10.88
C ARG A 66 -2.69 4.31 9.81
N TYR A 67 -3.81 3.69 10.15
CA TYR A 67 -4.93 3.50 9.22
C TYR A 67 -5.39 4.83 8.57
N HIS A 68 -5.63 5.88 9.36
CA HIS A 68 -6.12 7.15 8.82
C HIS A 68 -5.10 7.87 7.92
N GLU A 69 -3.81 7.68 8.15
CA GLU A 69 -2.74 8.23 7.32
C GLU A 69 -2.69 7.51 5.96
N ARG A 70 -2.76 6.17 5.98
CA ARG A 70 -2.85 5.36 4.75
C ARG A 70 -4.11 5.67 3.95
N HIS A 71 -5.25 5.83 4.63
CA HIS A 71 -6.50 6.25 4.02
C HIS A 71 -6.34 7.60 3.29
N ARG A 72 -5.69 8.58 3.93
CA ARG A 72 -5.39 9.89 3.31
C ARG A 72 -4.50 9.74 2.08
N MET A 73 -3.42 8.97 2.18
CA MET A 73 -2.49 8.70 1.06
C MET A 73 -3.22 8.11 -0.15
N ILE A 74 -4.01 7.06 0.07
CA ILE A 74 -4.76 6.38 -0.98
C ILE A 74 -5.79 7.31 -1.61
N THR A 75 -6.57 8.02 -0.78
CA THR A 75 -7.59 8.95 -1.25
C THR A 75 -6.98 10.08 -2.07
N ALA A 76 -5.86 10.66 -1.60
CA ALA A 76 -5.16 11.73 -2.32
C ALA A 76 -4.63 11.24 -3.68
N ALA A 77 -3.98 10.06 -3.72
CA ALA A 77 -3.45 9.49 -4.94
C ALA A 77 -4.55 9.19 -5.97
N LEU A 78 -5.63 8.51 -5.54
CA LEU A 78 -6.73 8.12 -6.43
C LEU A 78 -7.56 9.32 -6.88
N SER A 79 -7.72 10.35 -6.04
CA SER A 79 -8.38 11.59 -6.45
C SER A 79 -7.57 12.36 -7.50
N ALA A 80 -6.23 12.29 -7.44
CA ALA A 80 -5.37 12.94 -8.43
C ALA A 80 -5.28 12.15 -9.75
N ALA A 81 -5.36 10.82 -9.68
CA ALA A 81 -5.26 9.94 -10.84
C ALA A 81 -6.58 9.82 -11.63
N ASP A 82 -7.73 10.04 -10.98
CA ASP A 82 -9.08 9.90 -11.55
C ASP A 82 -9.28 8.58 -12.32
N PRO A 83 -9.44 7.45 -11.63
CA PRO A 83 -9.51 6.13 -12.29
C PRO A 83 -10.79 5.89 -13.11
N GLY A 84 -11.65 6.88 -13.23
CA GLY A 84 -12.85 6.86 -14.10
C GLY A 84 -14.05 6.11 -13.51
N VAL A 85 -13.94 5.56 -12.30
CA VAL A 85 -15.03 4.90 -11.57
C VAL A 85 -15.10 5.43 -10.14
N PRO A 86 -16.28 5.37 -9.48
CA PRO A 86 -16.36 5.68 -8.05
C PRO A 86 -15.43 4.79 -7.22
N VAL A 87 -14.68 5.39 -6.29
CA VAL A 87 -13.77 4.65 -5.41
C VAL A 87 -14.15 4.86 -3.95
N ARG A 88 -14.20 3.77 -3.20
CA ARG A 88 -14.36 3.78 -1.73
C ARG A 88 -13.13 3.16 -1.07
N VAL A 89 -12.57 3.85 -0.09
CA VAL A 89 -11.43 3.36 0.70
C VAL A 89 -11.95 2.94 2.08
N LEU A 90 -11.81 1.66 2.40
CA LEU A 90 -12.40 1.05 3.60
C LEU A 90 -11.36 0.18 4.33
N PRO A 91 -11.50 -0.09 5.64
CA PRO A 91 -10.72 -1.13 6.27
C PRO A 91 -11.13 -2.51 5.72
N PHE A 92 -10.20 -3.46 5.66
CA PHE A 92 -10.49 -4.83 5.24
C PHE A 92 -9.79 -5.86 6.12
N PRO A 93 -10.53 -6.60 6.94
CA PRO A 93 -9.98 -7.62 7.84
C PRO A 93 -9.72 -8.93 7.09
N ILE A 94 -8.67 -8.98 6.25
CA ILE A 94 -8.35 -10.13 5.37
C ILE A 94 -8.26 -11.46 6.13
N ASN A 95 -7.89 -11.44 7.42
CA ASN A 95 -7.73 -12.63 8.26
C ASN A 95 -9.01 -13.01 9.04
N ARG A 96 -10.11 -12.29 8.81
CA ARG A 96 -11.39 -12.50 9.49
C ARG A 96 -12.50 -12.66 8.44
N PRO A 97 -12.58 -13.83 7.75
CA PRO A 97 -13.55 -14.05 6.67
C PRO A 97 -15.00 -13.82 7.09
N GLU A 98 -15.32 -14.10 8.35
CA GLU A 98 -16.64 -13.88 8.93
C GLU A 98 -17.07 -12.40 8.98
N LEU A 99 -16.13 -11.47 8.79
CA LEU A 99 -16.39 -10.03 8.79
C LEU A 99 -16.40 -9.41 7.39
N TRP A 100 -16.02 -10.14 6.34
CA TRP A 100 -15.84 -9.54 5.01
C TRP A 100 -17.09 -8.88 4.46
N GLU A 101 -18.28 -9.42 4.71
CA GLU A 101 -19.54 -8.88 4.23
C GLU A 101 -19.91 -7.52 4.85
N HIS A 102 -19.29 -7.15 5.98
CA HIS A 102 -19.43 -5.81 6.56
C HIS A 102 -18.66 -4.73 5.78
N TYR A 103 -17.70 -5.12 4.91
CA TYR A 103 -16.80 -4.19 4.23
C TYR A 103 -16.89 -4.25 2.71
N ALA A 104 -17.27 -5.39 2.15
CA ALA A 104 -17.46 -5.57 0.72
C ALA A 104 -18.68 -6.47 0.46
N PRO A 105 -19.50 -6.18 -0.58
CA PRO A 105 -20.60 -7.05 -0.98
C PRO A 105 -20.14 -8.50 -1.17
N ALA A 106 -21.05 -9.46 -0.94
CA ALA A 106 -20.73 -10.88 -1.08
C ALA A 106 -20.36 -11.26 -2.52
N ASP A 107 -20.92 -10.57 -3.49
CA ASP A 107 -20.72 -10.72 -4.93
C ASP A 107 -19.62 -9.81 -5.50
N ALA A 108 -18.90 -9.06 -4.65
CA ALA A 108 -17.78 -8.25 -5.10
C ALA A 108 -16.71 -9.12 -5.77
N LEU A 109 -16.21 -8.63 -6.92
CA LEU A 109 -15.11 -9.24 -7.65
C LEU A 109 -13.77 -8.87 -7.00
N HIS A 110 -13.14 -9.83 -6.33
CA HIS A 110 -11.80 -9.61 -5.78
C HIS A 110 -10.75 -9.68 -6.89
N LEU A 111 -10.07 -8.56 -7.11
CA LEU A 111 -9.06 -8.38 -8.13
C LEU A 111 -7.68 -8.43 -7.47
N LEU A 112 -6.82 -9.37 -7.85
CA LEU A 112 -5.53 -9.60 -7.20
C LEU A 112 -4.38 -9.58 -8.21
N ARG A 113 -3.29 -8.87 -7.86
CA ARG A 113 -2.01 -8.99 -8.55
C ARG A 113 -1.19 -10.11 -7.92
N VAL A 114 -0.79 -11.07 -8.75
CA VAL A 114 0.11 -12.15 -8.36
C VAL A 114 1.54 -11.71 -8.70
N LEU A 115 2.31 -11.38 -7.69
CA LEU A 115 3.72 -10.98 -7.79
C LEU A 115 4.65 -12.08 -7.28
N GLU A 116 4.15 -12.94 -6.41
CA GLU A 116 4.88 -14.01 -5.72
C GLU A 116 3.91 -15.16 -5.36
N PRO A 117 4.39 -16.39 -5.15
CA PRO A 117 3.54 -17.56 -4.90
C PRO A 117 2.57 -17.39 -3.72
N TRP A 118 2.92 -16.61 -2.69
CA TRP A 118 2.04 -16.40 -1.54
C TRP A 118 0.78 -15.56 -1.86
N HIS A 119 0.75 -14.85 -3.01
CA HIS A 119 -0.46 -14.17 -3.47
C HIS A 119 -1.51 -15.16 -3.94
N GLU A 120 -1.11 -16.32 -4.48
CA GLU A 120 -2.05 -17.41 -4.81
C GLU A 120 -2.74 -17.97 -3.56
N VAL A 121 -2.03 -18.08 -2.44
CA VAL A 121 -2.62 -18.50 -1.16
C VAL A 121 -3.74 -17.55 -0.73
N LYS A 122 -3.59 -16.25 -0.98
CA LYS A 122 -4.66 -15.28 -0.71
C LYS A 122 -5.85 -15.44 -1.65
N ALA A 123 -5.58 -15.66 -2.94
CA ALA A 123 -6.63 -15.91 -3.93
C ALA A 123 -7.43 -17.18 -3.57
N ASP A 124 -6.74 -18.24 -3.19
CA ASP A 124 -7.38 -19.49 -2.80
C ASP A 124 -8.22 -19.33 -1.53
N ARG A 125 -7.71 -18.61 -0.52
CA ARG A 125 -8.49 -18.30 0.68
C ARG A 125 -9.80 -17.55 0.35
N LEU A 126 -9.78 -16.61 -0.58
CA LEU A 126 -11.00 -15.91 -1.01
C LEU A 126 -11.96 -16.88 -1.74
N ARG A 127 -11.45 -17.69 -2.65
CA ARG A 127 -12.25 -18.70 -3.39
C ARG A 127 -12.88 -19.73 -2.45
N GLU A 128 -12.13 -20.23 -1.45
CA GLU A 128 -12.62 -21.17 -0.43
C GLU A 128 -13.79 -20.61 0.38
N HIS A 129 -13.85 -19.28 0.52
CA HIS A 129 -14.97 -18.57 1.18
C HIS A 129 -16.01 -18.06 0.20
N GLY A 130 -16.06 -18.62 -1.03
CA GLY A 130 -17.11 -18.34 -2.01
C GLY A 130 -17.00 -16.98 -2.71
N ARG A 131 -15.84 -16.31 -2.65
CA ARG A 131 -15.63 -15.02 -3.31
C ARG A 131 -15.23 -15.21 -4.78
N ALA A 132 -15.78 -14.37 -5.66
CA ALA A 132 -15.28 -14.25 -7.02
C ALA A 132 -13.89 -13.61 -7.04
N VAL A 133 -12.93 -14.25 -7.73
CA VAL A 133 -11.54 -13.79 -7.77
C VAL A 133 -11.01 -13.81 -9.18
N THR A 134 -10.50 -12.68 -9.64
CA THR A 134 -9.69 -12.53 -10.85
C THR A 134 -8.25 -12.22 -10.45
N THR A 135 -7.30 -12.88 -11.10
CA THR A 135 -5.86 -12.65 -10.87
C THR A 135 -5.21 -12.14 -12.14
N ILE A 136 -4.19 -11.28 -11.97
CA ILE A 136 -3.27 -10.89 -13.04
C ILE A 136 -1.84 -11.12 -12.57
N GLU A 137 -1.04 -11.78 -13.42
CA GLU A 137 0.39 -11.85 -13.20
C GLU A 137 1.01 -10.49 -13.47
N ALA A 138 1.92 -10.05 -12.61
CA ALA A 138 2.61 -8.78 -12.77
C ALA A 138 4.02 -8.87 -12.18
N GLU A 139 4.93 -8.08 -12.74
CA GLU A 139 6.26 -7.92 -12.16
C GLU A 139 6.24 -6.84 -11.08
N ARG A 140 7.10 -7.03 -10.07
CA ARG A 140 7.29 -6.04 -9.01
C ARG A 140 8.24 -4.96 -9.52
N THR A 141 7.72 -3.78 -9.81
CA THR A 141 8.51 -2.61 -10.20
C THR A 141 8.90 -1.74 -9.00
N VAL A 142 8.08 -1.74 -7.95
CA VAL A 142 8.26 -0.94 -6.73
C VAL A 142 7.98 -1.79 -5.50
N SER A 143 8.77 -1.63 -4.46
CA SER A 143 8.63 -2.34 -3.18
C SER A 143 8.41 -1.36 -2.03
N GLY A 144 7.36 -1.55 -1.24
CA GLY A 144 7.13 -0.76 -0.02
C GLY A 144 8.29 -0.88 0.98
N THR A 145 8.96 -2.04 1.04
CA THR A 145 10.15 -2.24 1.87
C THR A 145 11.31 -1.37 1.37
N GLY A 146 11.62 -1.40 0.08
CA GLY A 146 12.69 -0.55 -0.48
C GLY A 146 12.41 0.95 -0.31
N ILE A 147 11.14 1.37 -0.42
CA ILE A 147 10.77 2.77 -0.13
C ILE A 147 11.06 3.12 1.33
N ARG A 148 10.66 2.28 2.30
CA ARG A 148 10.92 2.54 3.73
C ARG A 148 12.41 2.55 4.07
N GLU A 149 13.19 1.65 3.48
CA GLU A 149 14.66 1.63 3.62
C GLU A 149 15.29 2.93 3.09
N ALA A 150 14.84 3.42 1.94
CA ALA A 150 15.32 4.68 1.38
C ALA A 150 14.86 5.91 2.21
N MET A 151 13.66 5.89 2.78
CA MET A 151 13.20 6.92 3.73
C MET A 151 14.04 6.92 5.00
N ALA A 152 14.36 5.75 5.57
CA ALA A 152 15.23 5.65 6.74
C ALA A 152 16.65 6.16 6.45
N ALA A 153 17.19 5.85 5.26
CA ALA A 153 18.49 6.37 4.84
C ALA A 153 18.48 7.90 4.69
N GLU A 154 17.38 8.50 4.20
CA GLU A 154 17.21 9.95 4.11
C GLU A 154 17.17 10.59 5.51
N ALA A 155 16.39 10.04 6.46
CA ALA A 155 16.32 10.53 7.83
C ALA A 155 17.70 10.50 8.51
N GLY A 156 18.43 9.38 8.42
CA GLY A 156 19.77 9.25 8.97
C GLY A 156 20.84 10.15 8.29
N ALA A 157 20.58 10.66 7.09
CA ALA A 157 21.45 11.62 6.42
C ALA A 157 21.28 13.05 6.96
N VAL A 158 20.06 13.40 7.42
CA VAL A 158 19.77 14.73 8.01
C VAL A 158 20.42 14.90 9.37
N ASP A 159 20.53 13.85 10.16
CA ASP A 159 21.16 13.87 11.50
C ASP A 159 22.71 13.89 11.47
N ARG A 160 23.31 13.71 10.30
CA ARG A 160 24.76 13.83 10.13
C ARG A 160 25.13 15.29 9.93
N GLU A 161 25.94 15.83 10.87
CA GLU A 161 26.53 17.16 10.77
C GLU A 161 27.16 17.35 9.37
N PRO A 162 26.92 18.45 8.67
CA PRO A 162 27.44 18.65 7.31
C PRO A 162 28.98 18.51 7.35
N PRO A 163 29.58 17.81 6.40
CA PRO A 163 31.03 17.66 6.34
C PRO A 163 31.66 19.04 6.30
N GLY A 164 32.65 19.28 7.14
CA GLY A 164 33.40 20.51 7.19
C GLY A 164 33.89 20.92 5.78
N PRO A 165 34.26 22.19 5.53
CA PRO A 165 34.56 22.71 4.20
C PRO A 165 35.75 21.93 3.57
N GLY A 166 35.42 20.97 2.69
CA GLY A 166 36.38 20.12 1.95
C GLY A 166 35.95 18.69 1.67
N GLY A 167 34.77 18.23 2.12
CA GLY A 167 34.32 16.85 1.92
C GLY A 167 33.33 16.72 0.72
N GLU A 168 33.73 15.96 -0.32
CA GLU A 168 32.87 15.63 -1.48
C GLU A 168 31.79 14.55 -1.18
N ALA A 169 31.64 14.09 0.07
CA ALA A 169 30.80 12.94 0.43
C ALA A 169 29.28 13.22 0.50
N GLY A 170 28.84 14.50 0.54
CA GLY A 170 27.43 14.85 0.74
C GLY A 170 26.49 14.63 -0.48
N ARG A 171 27.02 14.54 -1.69
CA ARG A 171 26.18 14.52 -2.92
C ARG A 171 25.64 13.15 -3.32
N SER A 172 26.19 12.07 -2.77
CA SER A 172 25.73 10.71 -3.09
C SER A 172 24.57 10.28 -2.20
N ALA A 173 24.64 10.54 -0.90
CA ALA A 173 23.60 10.19 0.06
C ALA A 173 22.29 10.99 -0.17
N ASP A 174 22.41 12.29 -0.49
CA ASP A 174 21.24 13.14 -0.80
C ASP A 174 20.51 12.71 -2.07
N ARG A 175 21.18 12.03 -3.00
CA ARG A 175 20.54 11.52 -4.23
C ARG A 175 19.87 10.17 -4.01
N GLU A 176 20.47 9.26 -3.27
CA GLU A 176 19.90 7.93 -2.98
C GLU A 176 18.66 8.06 -2.08
N GLY A 177 18.67 8.96 -1.09
CA GLY A 177 17.51 9.24 -0.24
C GLY A 177 16.31 9.83 -0.98
N ALA A 178 16.53 10.64 -2.00
CA ALA A 178 15.45 11.30 -2.75
C ALA A 178 14.81 10.42 -3.84
N GLU A 179 15.44 9.32 -4.25
CA GLU A 179 14.95 8.47 -5.36
C GLU A 179 13.59 7.81 -5.09
N TRP A 180 13.28 7.47 -3.83
CA TRP A 180 12.00 6.86 -3.50
C TRP A 180 10.79 7.75 -3.83
N ARG A 181 10.96 9.10 -3.79
CA ARG A 181 9.89 10.04 -4.14
C ARG A 181 9.43 9.91 -5.59
N SER A 182 10.31 9.45 -6.49
CA SER A 182 9.98 9.18 -7.89
C SER A 182 9.16 7.91 -8.11
N SER A 183 9.05 7.07 -7.08
CA SER A 183 8.28 5.81 -7.07
C SER A 183 6.97 5.92 -6.27
N VAL A 184 6.64 7.14 -5.81
CA VAL A 184 5.47 7.42 -4.98
C VAL A 184 4.68 8.58 -5.59
N PRO A 185 3.35 8.48 -5.73
CA PRO A 185 2.56 9.58 -6.27
C PRO A 185 2.80 10.88 -5.49
N SER A 186 2.93 12.01 -6.18
CA SER A 186 3.23 13.31 -5.55
C SER A 186 2.23 13.70 -4.47
N ALA A 187 0.95 13.33 -4.63
CA ALA A 187 -0.08 13.54 -3.62
C ALA A 187 0.17 12.73 -2.33
N VAL A 188 0.81 11.55 -2.44
CA VAL A 188 1.22 10.75 -1.27
C VAL A 188 2.46 11.34 -0.62
N VAL A 189 3.42 11.82 -1.41
CA VAL A 189 4.60 12.52 -0.89
C VAL A 189 4.17 13.72 -0.03
N ALA A 190 3.23 14.53 -0.51
CA ALA A 190 2.69 15.65 0.26
C ALA A 190 2.09 15.22 1.61
N VAL A 191 1.36 14.10 1.65
CA VAL A 191 0.82 13.56 2.91
C VAL A 191 1.94 13.07 3.82
N LEU A 192 2.98 12.42 3.28
CA LEU A 192 4.14 11.95 4.05
C LEU A 192 4.92 13.11 4.68
N ASP A 193 5.10 14.20 3.94
CA ASP A 193 5.75 15.40 4.44
C ASP A 193 4.93 16.08 5.57
N GLU A 194 3.59 16.13 5.44
CA GLU A 194 2.71 16.69 6.49
C GLU A 194 2.71 15.90 7.82
N ILE A 195 3.00 14.60 7.77
CA ILE A 195 2.94 13.72 8.97
C ILE A 195 4.33 13.36 9.51
N ASP A 196 5.37 14.04 9.03
CA ASP A 196 6.78 13.73 9.35
C ASP A 196 7.11 12.25 9.11
N GLY A 197 6.62 11.73 7.97
CA GLY A 197 6.65 10.29 7.66
C GLY A 197 8.07 9.75 7.50
N VAL A 198 8.99 10.54 6.97
CA VAL A 198 10.41 10.18 6.80
C VAL A 198 11.09 10.02 8.14
N ASP A 199 10.95 11.00 9.04
CA ASP A 199 11.55 10.99 10.39
C ASP A 199 11.02 9.82 11.21
N ARG A 200 9.70 9.54 11.12
CA ARG A 200 9.08 8.40 11.80
C ARG A 200 9.68 7.07 11.32
N VAL A 201 9.84 6.89 10.01
CA VAL A 201 10.46 5.68 9.46
C VAL A 201 11.91 5.59 9.91
N GLY A 202 12.68 6.68 9.88
CA GLY A 202 14.03 6.73 10.38
C GLY A 202 14.15 6.21 11.80
N THR A 203 13.35 6.76 12.72
CA THR A 203 13.32 6.34 14.14
C THR A 203 13.07 4.84 14.32
N LEU A 204 12.16 4.25 13.53
CA LEU A 204 11.86 2.81 13.60
C LEU A 204 12.99 1.90 13.09
N TYR A 205 13.87 2.43 12.25
CA TYR A 205 15.01 1.67 11.72
C TYR A 205 16.29 1.83 12.57
N GLU A 206 16.31 2.76 13.52
CA GLU A 206 17.39 2.94 14.49
C GLU A 206 17.24 2.03 15.74
N GLU A 207 16.02 1.57 16.04
CA GLU A 207 15.70 0.63 17.12
C GLU A 207 16.02 -0.83 16.74
#